data_d3dcf184fcbde0b304dfb0c1fa2cc615
#
_entry.id   d3dcf184fcbde0b304dfb0c1fa2cc615
#
_cell.length_a   1.000
_cell.length_b   1.000
_cell.length_c   1.000
_cell.angle_alpha   90.00
_cell.angle_beta   90.00
_cell.angle_gamma   90.00
#
_symmetry.space_group_name_H-M   'P 1'
#
loop_
_entity.id
_entity.type
_entity.pdbx_description
1 polymer ?
#
loop_
_entity_poly.entity_id
_entity_poly.type
_entity_poly.pdbx_seq_one_letter_code
_entity_poly.pdbx_strand_id
1 'polypeptide(L)'
;MQPSQISIQRPQLSHLDQQLLNAVSIGASNKYIALMLSKSEFTVRNRLSRLYKEINVANRAQAAVWYRDYAAQMPRSQRGNGLRDSAVDAMPSNPL
;
A
#
# COMPACT_ATOMS: atom_id res chain seq x y z
N MET A 1 7.62 -21.94 -18.09
CA MET A 1 7.29 -21.58 -17.87
C MET A 1 6.85 -21.53 -17.12
N GLN A 2 6.69 -21.46 -16.78
CA GLN A 2 6.22 -21.27 -16.12
C GLN A 2 5.24 -20.81 -15.92
N PRO A 3 4.81 -21.16 -15.94
CA PRO A 3 3.67 -20.80 -15.94
C PRO A 3 3.32 -20.17 -14.82
N SER A 4 3.61 -20.30 -14.26
CA SER A 4 3.29 -19.74 -13.41
C SER A 4 3.15 -18.58 -13.44
N GLN A 5 3.57 -18.40 -13.95
CA GLN A 5 3.51 -17.35 -14.10
C GLN A 5 2.40 -16.87 -14.28
N ILE A 6 1.94 -17.29 -14.53
CA ILE A 6 0.85 -16.93 -14.90
C ILE A 6 0.14 -16.47 -13.91
N SER A 7 0.24 -16.85 -13.25
CA SER A 7 -0.52 -16.47 -12.44
C SER A 7 -0.56 -15.31 -12.14
N ILE A 8 -0.26 -15.01 -12.34
CA ILE A 8 -0.28 -14.12 -12.30
C ILE A 8 -0.90 -13.36 -11.80
N GLN A 9 -1.17 -13.44 -11.44
CA GLN A 9 -2.03 -12.82 -10.95
C GLN A 9 -1.73 -11.64 -10.25
N ARG A 10 -1.08 -11.51 -9.18
CA ARG A 10 -0.87 -10.28 -8.49
C ARG A 10 0.48 -9.75 -8.76
N PRO A 11 0.64 -8.43 -9.01
CA PRO A 11 1.94 -7.83 -9.18
C PRO A 11 2.75 -7.98 -7.90
N GLN A 12 4.05 -8.02 -8.08
CA GLN A 12 4.94 -8.03 -6.97
C GLN A 12 5.17 -6.61 -6.57
N LEU A 13 4.76 -6.21 -5.41
CA LEU A 13 4.94 -4.86 -4.92
C LEU A 13 6.14 -4.78 -4.00
N SER A 14 6.95 -3.76 -4.18
CA SER A 14 8.05 -3.53 -3.27
C SER A 14 7.48 -3.09 -1.92
N HIS A 15 8.31 -3.09 -0.90
CA HIS A 15 7.87 -2.65 0.41
C HIS A 15 7.40 -1.20 0.36
N LEU A 16 8.12 -0.35 -0.36
CA LEU A 16 7.72 1.03 -0.52
C LEU A 16 6.37 1.15 -1.22
N ASP A 17 6.17 0.36 -2.26
CA ASP A 17 4.90 0.40 -2.98
C ASP A 17 3.75 0.00 -2.08
N GLN A 18 3.96 -0.98 -1.23
CA GLN A 18 2.93 -1.39 -0.31
C GLN A 18 2.63 -0.31 0.71
N GLN A 19 3.66 0.37 1.19
CA GLN A 19 3.46 1.47 2.12
C GLN A 19 2.65 2.60 1.47
N LEU A 20 2.97 2.90 0.22
CA LEU A 20 2.26 3.96 -0.49
C LEU A 20 0.80 3.60 -0.68
N LEU A 21 0.53 2.40 -1.14
CA LEU A 21 -0.84 1.99 -1.38
C LEU A 21 -1.63 1.83 -0.10
N ASN A 22 -0.97 1.39 0.95
CA ASN A 22 -1.63 1.30 2.24
C ASN A 22 -2.05 2.69 2.70
N ALA A 23 -1.18 3.66 2.55
CA ALA A 23 -1.49 5.03 2.95
C ALA A 23 -2.63 5.60 2.12
N VAL A 24 -2.64 5.30 0.83
CA VAL A 24 -3.73 5.74 -0.03
C VAL A 24 -5.04 5.11 0.44
N SER A 25 -5.02 3.86 0.81
CA SER A 25 -6.25 3.16 1.19
C SER A 25 -6.84 3.67 2.50
N ILE A 26 -6.02 4.27 3.35
CA ILE A 26 -6.55 4.84 4.58
C ILE A 26 -6.81 6.34 4.46
N GLY A 27 -6.71 6.88 3.26
CA GLY A 27 -7.07 8.26 3.03
C GLY A 27 -6.00 9.30 3.27
N ALA A 28 -4.75 8.91 3.38
CA ALA A 28 -3.68 9.86 3.63
C ALA A 28 -3.44 10.74 2.42
N SER A 29 -3.11 12.00 2.65
CA SER A 29 -2.78 12.90 1.56
C SER A 29 -1.34 12.66 1.11
N ASN A 30 -1.00 13.11 -0.09
CA ASN A 30 0.36 12.98 -0.56
C ASN A 30 1.33 13.72 0.34
N LYS A 31 0.90 14.86 0.89
CA LYS A 31 1.75 15.61 1.78
C LYS A 31 2.05 14.80 3.04
N TYR A 32 1.05 14.18 3.60
CA TYR A 32 1.23 13.38 4.79
C TYR A 32 2.13 12.18 4.48
N ILE A 33 1.90 11.53 3.36
CA ILE A 33 2.72 10.39 2.97
C ILE A 33 4.17 10.81 2.81
N ALA A 34 4.39 11.96 2.19
CA ALA A 34 5.74 12.46 1.98
C ALA A 34 6.45 12.67 3.32
N LEU A 35 5.74 13.24 4.27
CA LEU A 35 6.31 13.45 5.59
C LEU A 35 6.63 12.14 6.27
N MET A 36 5.71 11.20 6.21
CA MET A 36 5.91 9.92 6.88
C MET A 36 7.07 9.13 6.29
N LEU A 37 7.27 9.26 5.00
CA LEU A 37 8.31 8.47 4.34
C LEU A 37 9.59 9.24 4.08
N SER A 38 9.66 10.47 4.57
CA SER A 38 10.82 11.33 4.38
C SER A 38 11.14 11.53 2.90
N LYS A 39 10.11 11.79 2.12
CA LYS A 39 10.26 12.03 0.70
C LYS A 39 9.53 13.31 0.33
N SER A 40 9.75 13.81 -0.87
CA SER A 40 9.03 14.99 -1.31
C SER A 40 7.65 14.60 -1.83
N GLU A 41 6.72 15.55 -1.82
CA GLU A 41 5.41 15.30 -2.40
C GLU A 41 5.53 14.95 -3.88
N PHE A 42 6.47 15.59 -4.55
CA PHE A 42 6.69 15.33 -5.96
C PHE A 42 7.05 13.87 -6.18
N THR A 43 7.95 13.36 -5.35
CA THR A 43 8.36 11.96 -5.46
C THR A 43 7.18 11.04 -5.18
N VAL A 44 6.38 11.35 -4.17
CA VAL A 44 5.23 10.53 -3.84
C VAL A 44 4.25 10.51 -5.00
N ARG A 45 3.96 11.68 -5.56
CA ARG A 45 3.02 11.77 -6.65
C ARG A 45 3.48 10.98 -7.87
N ASN A 46 4.75 11.12 -8.22
CA ASN A 46 5.29 10.40 -9.37
C ASN A 46 5.26 8.91 -9.18
N ARG A 47 5.63 8.48 -7.99
CA ARG A 47 5.65 7.06 -7.70
C ARG A 47 4.25 6.49 -7.76
N LEU A 48 3.28 7.21 -7.20
CA LEU A 48 1.91 6.75 -7.22
C LEU A 48 1.37 6.68 -8.66
N SER A 49 1.69 7.67 -9.49
CA SER A 49 1.26 7.65 -10.87
C SER A 49 1.76 6.41 -11.59
N ARG A 50 3.02 6.08 -11.36
CA ARG A 50 3.59 4.93 -11.99
C ARG A 50 2.96 3.66 -11.45
N LEU A 51 2.76 3.62 -10.16
CA LEU A 51 2.18 2.48 -9.51
C LEU A 51 0.77 2.22 -10.01
N TYR A 52 -0.02 3.27 -10.19
CA TYR A 52 -1.38 3.12 -10.70
C TYR A 52 -1.38 2.46 -12.07
N LYS A 53 -0.42 2.81 -12.90
CA LYS A 53 -0.31 2.17 -14.20
C LYS A 53 0.07 0.71 -14.07
N GLU A 54 0.96 0.43 -13.15
CA GLU A 54 1.42 -0.95 -12.96
C GLU A 54 0.32 -1.86 -12.47
N ILE A 55 -0.56 -1.36 -11.61
CA ILE A 55 -1.64 -2.19 -11.12
C ILE A 55 -2.92 -1.98 -11.91
N ASN A 56 -2.83 -1.18 -12.96
CA ASN A 56 -3.93 -0.97 -13.88
C ASN A 56 -5.17 -0.37 -13.25
N VAL A 57 -4.99 0.70 -12.50
CA VAL A 57 -6.12 1.45 -11.96
C VAL A 57 -6.04 2.87 -12.50
N ALA A 58 -7.16 3.53 -12.55
CA ALA A 58 -7.24 4.84 -13.17
C ALA A 58 -7.08 5.99 -12.19
N ASN A 59 -7.37 5.78 -10.95
CA ASN A 59 -7.35 6.89 -10.00
C ASN A 59 -7.15 6.38 -8.58
N ARG A 60 -7.08 7.35 -7.68
CA ARG A 60 -6.79 7.07 -6.29
C ARG A 60 -7.84 6.18 -5.61
N ALA A 61 -9.09 6.41 -5.93
CA ALA A 61 -10.17 5.64 -5.34
C ALA A 61 -10.07 4.18 -5.76
N GLN A 62 -9.79 3.95 -7.01
CA GLN A 62 -9.63 2.59 -7.50
C GLN A 62 -8.41 1.93 -6.87
N ALA A 63 -7.36 2.71 -6.67
CA ALA A 63 -6.15 2.17 -6.04
C ALA A 63 -6.43 1.73 -4.62
N ALA A 64 -7.23 2.50 -3.89
CA ALA A 64 -7.57 2.16 -2.52
C ALA A 64 -8.33 0.84 -2.46
N VAL A 65 -9.29 0.67 -3.34
CA VAL A 65 -10.06 -0.56 -3.39
C VAL A 65 -9.16 -1.72 -3.78
N TRP A 66 -8.33 -1.50 -4.80
CA TRP A 66 -7.42 -2.52 -5.28
C TRP A 66 -6.52 -3.01 -4.14
N TYR A 67 -5.98 -2.06 -3.37
CA TYR A 67 -5.06 -2.44 -2.32
C TYR A 67 -5.77 -3.19 -1.18
N ARG A 68 -6.98 -2.81 -0.87
CA ARG A 68 -7.72 -3.52 0.16
C ARG A 68 -7.91 -4.98 -0.22
N ASP A 69 -8.23 -5.25 -1.49
CA ASP A 69 -8.39 -6.61 -1.95
C ASP A 69 -7.07 -7.34 -1.93
N TYR A 70 -6.02 -6.67 -2.36
CA TYR A 70 -4.68 -7.24 -2.39
C TYR A 70 -4.26 -7.63 -0.97
N ALA A 71 -4.42 -6.71 -0.04
CA ALA A 71 -4.00 -6.94 1.34
C ALA A 71 -4.80 -8.03 2.01
N ALA A 72 -6.06 -8.14 1.65
CA ALA A 72 -6.91 -9.16 2.24
C ALA A 72 -6.46 -10.57 1.88
N GLN A 73 -5.70 -10.71 0.80
CA GLN A 73 -5.23 -11.99 0.38
C GLN A 73 -3.85 -12.32 0.91
N MET A 74 -3.25 -11.41 1.66
CA MET A 74 -1.92 -11.62 2.20
C MET A 74 -2.00 -12.15 3.61
N PRO A 75 -0.96 -12.86 4.05
CA PRO A 75 -0.90 -13.26 5.45
C PRO A 75 -0.92 -12.02 6.33
N ARG A 76 -1.54 -12.14 7.47
CA ARG A 76 -1.64 -11.03 8.37
C ARG A 76 -0.29 -10.38 8.63
N SER A 77 0.74 -11.14 8.77
CA SER A 77 2.06 -10.61 9.08
C SER A 77 2.63 -9.74 7.97
N GLN A 78 2.06 -9.79 6.78
CA GLN A 78 2.56 -9.00 5.68
C GLN A 78 1.66 -7.87 5.25
N ARG A 79 0.53 -7.71 5.90
CA ARG A 79 -0.38 -6.69 5.48
C ARG A 79 0.02 -5.35 5.98
N GLY A 80 0.10 -4.41 5.05
CA GLY A 80 0.17 -3.00 5.31
C GLY A 80 0.61 -2.56 6.65
N ASN A 81 1.66 -3.03 7.12
CA ASN A 81 2.00 -2.72 8.44
C ASN A 81 2.97 -1.62 8.60
N GLY A 82 3.44 -1.04 7.60
CA GLY A 82 4.51 -0.10 7.75
C GLY A 82 4.16 1.13 8.52
N LEU A 83 2.98 1.64 8.34
CA LEU A 83 2.64 2.91 8.91
C LEU A 83 2.06 2.87 10.28
N ARG A 84 1.40 1.85 10.66
CA ARG A 84 0.74 1.90 11.90
C ARG A 84 0.81 0.66 12.70
N ASP A 85 1.55 -0.27 12.22
CA ASP A 85 1.65 -1.46 12.87
C ASP A 85 1.94 -1.41 14.33
N SER A 86 2.97 -0.77 14.70
CA SER A 86 3.34 -0.77 16.08
C SER A 86 2.34 -0.07 16.96
N ALA A 87 1.73 0.96 16.44
CA ALA A 87 0.79 1.69 17.25
C ALA A 87 -0.40 0.81 17.59
N VAL A 88 -0.84 0.05 16.63
CA VAL A 88 -1.96 -0.80 16.85
C VAL A 88 -1.65 -1.86 17.85
N ASP A 89 -0.51 -2.43 17.74
CA ASP A 89 -0.15 -3.46 18.66
C ASP A 89 0.00 -2.95 20.05
N ALA A 90 0.48 -1.77 20.16
CA ALA A 90 0.68 -1.21 21.46
C ALA A 90 -0.60 -0.99 22.15
N MET A 91 -1.58 -0.72 21.38
CA MET A 91 -2.76 -0.35 21.95
C MET A 91 -3.53 -1.31 22.46
N PRO A 92 -3.45 -2.16 22.21
CA PRO A 92 -4.32 -3.06 22.56
C PRO A 92 -4.61 -3.21 23.87
N SER A 93 -4.66 -3.10 23.88
CA SER A 93 -4.81 -3.19 24.53
C SER A 93 -5.45 -2.71 25.09
N ASN A 94 -5.80 -2.55 25.22
CA ASN A 94 -6.38 -2.13 25.63
C ASN A 94 -7.03 -2.24 26.14
N PRO A 95 -7.17 -2.41 26.50
CA PRO A 95 -7.77 -2.45 26.92
C PRO A 95 -8.17 -2.17 27.38
N LEU A 96 -8.43 -2.28 27.51
CA LEU A 96 -8.95 -2.02 27.85
C LEU A 96 -9.18 -2.10 28.12
#